data_8d5f3f38a1e51b6efa74d747a00c42ac
#
_entry.id   8d5f3f38a1e51b6efa74d747a00c42ac
#
_cell.length_a   1.000
_cell.length_b   1.000
_cell.length_c   1.000
_cell.angle_alpha   90.00
_cell.angle_beta   90.00
_cell.angle_gamma   90.00
#
_symmetry.space_group_name_H-M   'P 1'
#
loop_
_entity.id
_entity.type
_entity.pdbx_description
1 polymer ?
#
loop_
_entity_poly.entity_id
_entity_poly.type
_entity_poly.pdbx_seq_one_letter_code
_entity_poly.pdbx_strand_id
1 'polypeptide(L)'
;MALKDLMELSLSKSNQKKKGISKERLDAVLPLLRKYISFWREYPDLFVDFLCGGENAKKESLKLFFYQRVFLRAVMRHRYAYATFPRAYSKSFLSVLILMLRCILFPNSKLFVTTGGKEQAASITKEKVDELCNLIPGLNNELDLTRGKTKTAKDNIEILFKNGSKLDIMAARQSSRGKRKTGGLIEECILVDQTLLNEVIIPTMNVDRRLPDGTFREEEVINKSQIYITTAGWKNSFAYDKLIQILIQQIIDPKEAVVLGGSWRIPVMEGLLKKSFIEDLKLDGTYNDSSFSREYESEWSGDAENAYFSAEKFDKHRILMQPEYEYSAKSSKNAYYVIGVDVGRKGCTSEVCPIKVTPQTQGSAVKSVVNFFSWDEDHFEDQAIKLKKLFYKFKARRLVIDANGLGIGLVDYMVKSQVDPETGEVLPPFGVENDEDGFYKKYRTPDMEEDAMYLVKANAPINTEAHTYVQTQLGSGKIKFLIDENQAKAKLMTTKMGQAMDATKRADYLMPYTQTTILREQLLNLVEENEGVNVILKQSTRSIKKDKFSAFEYGLYYVKQEEDRGKRKKKRSIKGLMLYSGKNKGKNM
;
A
#
# COMPACT_ATOMS: atom_id res chain seq x y z
N MET A 1 -24.70 17.02 47.59
CA MET A 1 -23.66 17.93 47.07
C MET A 1 -23.61 17.74 45.56
N ALA A 2 -24.11 18.68 44.84
CA ALA A 2 -24.29 18.54 43.39
C ALA A 2 -22.99 18.85 42.64
N LEU A 3 -22.91 18.46 41.37
CA LEU A 3 -21.85 18.83 40.41
C LEU A 3 -21.50 20.33 40.47
N LYS A 4 -22.49 21.15 40.79
CA LYS A 4 -22.41 22.59 41.03
C LYS A 4 -21.40 22.97 42.12
N ASP A 5 -21.33 22.21 43.21
CA ASP A 5 -20.41 22.49 44.33
C ASP A 5 -18.95 22.16 43.99
N LEU A 6 -18.73 21.15 43.12
CA LEU A 6 -17.40 20.83 42.55
C LEU A 6 -16.94 21.87 41.52
N MET A 7 -17.87 22.41 40.74
CA MET A 7 -17.60 23.51 39.80
C MET A 7 -17.25 24.80 40.51
N GLU A 8 -17.98 25.15 41.58
CA GLU A 8 -17.65 26.30 42.40
C GLU A 8 -16.27 26.16 43.07
N LEU A 9 -15.91 24.93 43.50
CA LEU A 9 -14.57 24.63 44.04
C LEU A 9 -13.47 24.77 42.98
N SER A 10 -13.73 24.43 41.73
CA SER A 10 -12.76 24.54 40.64
C SER A 10 -12.63 25.97 40.07
N LEU A 11 -13.74 26.72 40.02
CA LEU A 11 -13.81 28.08 39.49
C LEU A 11 -13.45 29.17 40.53
N SER A 12 -13.66 28.90 41.84
CA SER A 12 -13.41 29.89 42.90
C SER A 12 -11.91 30.16 43.17
N LYS A 13 -11.00 29.37 42.61
CA LYS A 13 -9.56 29.54 42.81
C LYS A 13 -8.92 30.69 42.06
N SER A 14 -9.61 31.36 41.16
CA SER A 14 -9.04 32.54 40.47
C SER A 14 -9.06 33.81 41.35
N ASN A 15 -9.88 33.86 42.42
CA ASN A 15 -10.09 35.07 43.20
C ASN A 15 -9.88 34.92 44.71
N GLN A 16 -9.45 33.76 45.25
CA GLN A 16 -9.19 33.62 46.67
C GLN A 16 -7.70 33.44 46.99
N LYS A 17 -7.12 34.44 47.58
CA LYS A 17 -5.82 34.38 48.28
C LYS A 17 -5.86 33.25 49.32
N LYS A 18 -5.01 32.22 49.13
CA LYS A 18 -4.43 31.33 50.14
C LYS A 18 -5.25 30.98 51.39
N LYS A 19 -6.39 30.31 51.26
CA LYS A 19 -6.88 29.43 52.32
C LYS A 19 -6.98 28.02 51.71
N GLY A 20 -6.05 27.13 52.09
CA GLY A 20 -6.10 25.70 51.73
C GLY A 20 -7.43 25.10 52.13
N ILE A 21 -7.95 24.15 51.33
CA ILE A 21 -9.12 23.34 51.69
C ILE A 21 -8.75 22.61 52.99
N SER A 22 -9.61 22.70 54.04
CA SER A 22 -9.36 21.96 55.29
C SER A 22 -9.32 20.46 54.99
N LYS A 23 -8.53 19.71 55.77
CA LYS A 23 -8.40 18.25 55.61
C LYS A 23 -9.78 17.56 55.71
N GLU A 24 -10.63 17.99 56.63
CA GLU A 24 -11.98 17.48 56.82
C GLU A 24 -12.86 17.69 55.55
N ARG A 25 -12.77 18.83 54.91
CA ARG A 25 -13.50 19.14 53.69
C ARG A 25 -12.96 18.35 52.47
N LEU A 26 -11.66 18.12 52.44
CA LEU A 26 -11.02 17.26 51.44
C LEU A 26 -11.46 15.81 51.60
N ASP A 27 -11.44 15.29 52.83
CA ASP A 27 -11.85 13.90 53.16
C ASP A 27 -13.34 13.65 52.86
N ALA A 28 -14.18 14.65 53.01
CA ALA A 28 -15.61 14.56 52.65
C ALA A 28 -15.84 14.54 51.11
N VAL A 29 -15.00 15.20 50.35
CA VAL A 29 -15.14 15.30 48.87
C VAL A 29 -14.41 14.18 48.12
N LEU A 30 -13.37 13.60 48.72
CA LEU A 30 -12.56 12.56 48.09
C LEU A 30 -13.35 11.35 47.53
N PRO A 31 -14.34 10.75 48.27
CA PRO A 31 -15.10 9.63 47.72
C PRO A 31 -15.91 10.01 46.46
N LEU A 32 -16.50 11.22 46.48
CA LEU A 32 -17.26 11.74 45.36
C LEU A 32 -16.36 12.03 44.18
N LEU A 33 -15.19 12.62 44.40
CA LEU A 33 -14.20 12.90 43.36
C LEU A 33 -13.69 11.61 42.70
N ARG A 34 -13.43 10.55 43.49
CA ARG A 34 -13.05 9.23 42.95
C ARG A 34 -14.13 8.66 42.01
N LYS A 35 -15.41 8.80 42.39
CA LYS A 35 -16.54 8.37 41.58
C LYS A 35 -16.60 9.15 40.26
N TYR A 36 -16.39 10.47 40.28
CA TYR A 36 -16.35 11.30 39.08
C TYR A 36 -15.14 11.01 38.21
N ILE A 37 -13.96 10.75 38.75
CA ILE A 37 -12.78 10.37 37.96
C ILE A 37 -13.04 9.06 37.22
N SER A 38 -13.62 8.03 37.84
CA SER A 38 -14.02 6.79 37.19
C SER A 38 -15.03 7.04 36.07
N PHE A 39 -16.03 7.87 36.32
CA PHE A 39 -17.02 8.26 35.32
C PHE A 39 -16.38 9.00 34.13
N TRP A 40 -15.47 9.94 34.38
CA TRP A 40 -14.78 10.70 33.29
C TRP A 40 -13.79 9.86 32.50
N ARG A 41 -13.25 8.78 33.05
CA ARG A 41 -12.49 7.81 32.31
C ARG A 41 -13.34 7.08 31.26
N GLU A 42 -14.62 6.85 31.58
CA GLU A 42 -15.59 6.28 30.63
C GLU A 42 -16.18 7.33 29.67
N TYR A 43 -16.31 8.56 30.10
CA TYR A 43 -16.93 9.67 29.37
C TYR A 43 -16.01 10.90 29.34
N PRO A 44 -14.85 10.82 28.65
CA PRO A 44 -13.87 11.91 28.64
C PRO A 44 -14.37 13.18 27.96
N ASP A 45 -15.33 13.08 27.07
CA ASP A 45 -16.00 14.21 26.43
C ASP A 45 -16.80 15.06 27.42
N LEU A 46 -17.45 14.41 28.41
CA LEU A 46 -18.13 15.12 29.47
C LEU A 46 -17.14 15.76 30.47
N PHE A 47 -15.96 15.21 30.60
CA PHE A 47 -14.88 15.87 31.33
C PHE A 47 -14.38 17.13 30.62
N VAL A 48 -14.29 17.11 29.27
CA VAL A 48 -14.02 18.34 28.49
C VAL A 48 -15.10 19.40 28.73
N ASP A 49 -16.38 19.01 28.65
CA ASP A 49 -17.49 19.92 28.93
C ASP A 49 -17.38 20.53 30.35
N PHE A 50 -17.01 19.72 31.33
CA PHE A 50 -16.74 20.18 32.70
C PHE A 50 -15.58 21.19 32.76
N LEU A 51 -14.45 20.90 32.10
CA LEU A 51 -13.28 21.78 32.06
C LEU A 51 -13.56 23.10 31.33
N CYS A 52 -14.53 23.12 30.41
CA CYS A 52 -15.01 24.32 29.74
C CYS A 52 -15.94 25.18 30.60
N GLY A 53 -16.33 24.71 31.80
CA GLY A 53 -17.23 25.41 32.71
C GLY A 53 -18.65 24.85 32.75
N GLY A 54 -18.96 23.75 32.08
CA GLY A 54 -20.28 23.10 32.07
C GLY A 54 -21.39 24.06 31.64
N GLU A 55 -22.43 24.19 32.48
CA GLU A 55 -23.56 25.11 32.26
C GLU A 55 -23.14 26.60 32.25
N ASN A 56 -22.01 26.94 32.91
CA ASN A 56 -21.45 28.29 32.96
C ASN A 56 -20.37 28.54 31.89
N ALA A 57 -20.30 27.67 30.90
CA ALA A 57 -19.30 27.80 29.81
C ALA A 57 -19.49 29.13 29.06
N LYS A 58 -18.39 29.83 28.79
CA LYS A 58 -18.41 31.02 27.96
C LYS A 58 -18.82 30.64 26.54
N LYS A 59 -19.46 31.58 25.82
CA LYS A 59 -19.91 31.38 24.43
C LYS A 59 -18.78 30.91 23.50
N GLU A 60 -17.53 31.29 23.82
CA GLU A 60 -16.31 30.99 23.05
C GLU A 60 -15.63 29.68 23.49
N SER A 61 -16.17 28.97 24.51
CA SER A 61 -15.61 27.70 24.96
C SER A 61 -15.82 26.62 23.92
N LEU A 62 -14.90 25.64 23.89
CA LEU A 62 -14.96 24.50 22.98
C LEU A 62 -16.27 23.73 23.10
N LYS A 63 -16.91 23.48 21.96
CA LYS A 63 -18.02 22.53 21.83
C LYS A 63 -17.56 21.38 20.94
N LEU A 64 -17.47 20.20 21.52
CA LEU A 64 -17.07 19.02 20.77
C LEU A 64 -18.20 18.56 19.85
N PHE A 65 -17.86 18.26 18.60
CA PHE A 65 -18.73 17.61 17.64
C PHE A 65 -18.96 16.14 18.00
N PHE A 66 -20.03 15.55 17.51
CA PHE A 66 -20.39 14.17 17.84
C PHE A 66 -19.28 13.17 17.54
N TYR A 67 -18.65 13.24 16.37
CA TYR A 67 -17.55 12.34 15.99
C TYR A 67 -16.31 12.48 16.90
N GLN A 68 -16.03 13.70 17.37
CA GLN A 68 -14.94 13.95 18.33
C GLN A 68 -15.23 13.29 19.68
N ARG A 69 -16.48 13.35 20.15
CA ARG A 69 -16.91 12.64 21.37
C ARG A 69 -16.76 11.13 21.23
N VAL A 70 -17.18 10.56 20.08
CA VAL A 70 -17.00 9.13 19.79
C VAL A 70 -15.52 8.75 19.82
N PHE A 71 -14.66 9.53 19.17
CA PHE A 71 -13.22 9.29 19.18
C PHE A 71 -12.64 9.32 20.60
N LEU A 72 -12.93 10.35 21.39
CA LEU A 72 -12.42 10.48 22.75
C LEU A 72 -12.84 9.30 23.63
N ARG A 73 -14.11 8.88 23.56
CA ARG A 73 -14.61 7.71 24.32
C ARG A 73 -13.94 6.43 23.87
N ALA A 74 -13.86 6.19 22.57
CA ALA A 74 -13.26 4.99 22.03
C ALA A 74 -11.77 4.88 22.42
N VAL A 75 -10.99 5.91 22.20
CA VAL A 75 -9.55 5.88 22.51
C VAL A 75 -9.30 5.83 24.01
N MET A 76 -10.10 6.47 24.85
CA MET A 76 -9.93 6.41 26.32
C MET A 76 -10.12 5.00 26.87
N ARG A 77 -10.99 4.20 26.28
CA ARG A 77 -11.40 2.88 26.78
C ARG A 77 -10.54 1.72 26.27
N HIS A 78 -9.75 1.94 25.20
CA HIS A 78 -8.99 0.85 24.58
C HIS A 78 -7.48 1.09 24.70
N ARG A 79 -6.75 -0.01 24.87
CA ARG A 79 -5.29 -0.01 24.92
C ARG A 79 -4.71 0.23 23.53
N TYR A 80 -5.29 -0.39 22.52
CA TYR A 80 -4.89 -0.27 21.12
C TYR A 80 -5.99 0.44 20.33
N ALA A 81 -5.64 1.53 19.68
CA ALA A 81 -6.58 2.28 18.86
C ALA A 81 -5.94 2.61 17.50
N TYR A 82 -6.69 2.45 16.45
CA TYR A 82 -6.30 2.88 15.11
C TYR A 82 -7.40 3.74 14.49
N ALA A 83 -7.04 4.92 14.02
CA ALA A 83 -8.00 5.84 13.39
C ALA A 83 -7.48 6.26 12.00
N THR A 84 -8.26 5.94 10.95
CA THR A 84 -8.05 6.45 9.60
C THR A 84 -9.02 7.60 9.37
N PHE A 85 -8.51 8.83 9.37
CA PHE A 85 -9.32 10.04 9.23
C PHE A 85 -8.88 10.89 8.05
N PRO A 86 -9.82 11.51 7.31
CA PRO A 86 -9.51 12.35 6.17
C PRO A 86 -8.88 13.69 6.57
N ARG A 87 -8.52 14.49 5.60
CA ARG A 87 -8.18 15.90 5.84
C ARG A 87 -9.37 16.66 6.48
N ALA A 88 -9.05 17.72 7.22
CA ALA A 88 -10.01 18.55 7.97
C ALA A 88 -10.80 17.82 9.09
N TYR A 89 -10.34 16.63 9.54
CA TYR A 89 -10.99 15.84 10.59
C TYR A 89 -10.43 16.12 12.01
N SER A 90 -9.76 17.26 12.20
CA SER A 90 -9.17 17.68 13.49
C SER A 90 -8.18 16.66 14.11
N LYS A 91 -7.45 15.88 13.29
CA LYS A 91 -6.53 14.82 13.77
C LYS A 91 -5.57 15.30 14.86
N SER A 92 -4.73 16.30 14.55
CA SER A 92 -3.70 16.82 15.49
C SER A 92 -4.31 17.42 16.76
N PHE A 93 -5.47 18.06 16.64
CA PHE A 93 -6.22 18.57 17.78
C PHE A 93 -6.68 17.42 18.69
N LEU A 94 -7.28 16.37 18.15
CA LEU A 94 -7.76 15.21 18.88
C LEU A 94 -6.60 14.40 19.49
N SER A 95 -5.48 14.28 18.78
CA SER A 95 -4.25 13.62 19.24
C SER A 95 -3.73 14.23 20.54
N VAL A 96 -3.59 15.55 20.56
CA VAL A 96 -3.07 16.26 21.73
C VAL A 96 -4.10 16.25 22.86
N LEU A 97 -5.37 16.52 22.56
CA LEU A 97 -6.44 16.55 23.55
C LEU A 97 -6.54 15.21 24.30
N ILE A 98 -6.63 14.07 23.58
CA ILE A 98 -6.81 12.76 24.24
C ILE A 98 -5.62 12.42 25.15
N LEU A 99 -4.39 12.76 24.76
CA LEU A 99 -3.22 12.51 25.59
C LEU A 99 -3.18 13.42 26.82
N MET A 100 -3.59 14.68 26.71
CA MET A 100 -3.72 15.58 27.86
C MET A 100 -4.79 15.06 28.84
N LEU A 101 -5.95 14.62 28.35
CA LEU A 101 -7.00 14.03 29.17
C LEU A 101 -6.53 12.76 29.88
N ARG A 102 -5.78 11.88 29.18
CA ARG A 102 -5.17 10.70 29.79
C ARG A 102 -4.15 11.07 30.86
N CYS A 103 -3.30 12.08 30.64
CA CYS A 103 -2.38 12.56 31.65
C CYS A 103 -3.10 13.09 32.91
N ILE A 104 -4.24 13.75 32.76
CA ILE A 104 -5.01 14.29 33.89
C ILE A 104 -5.72 13.18 34.64
N LEU A 105 -6.42 12.30 33.93
CA LEU A 105 -7.28 11.27 34.53
C LEU A 105 -6.50 10.05 35.05
N PHE A 106 -5.25 9.85 34.62
CA PHE A 106 -4.35 8.79 35.07
C PHE A 106 -3.04 9.39 35.63
N PRO A 107 -2.99 9.78 36.89
CA PRO A 107 -1.82 10.39 37.53
C PRO A 107 -0.52 9.59 37.32
N ASN A 108 0.62 10.26 37.26
CA ASN A 108 1.96 9.69 37.00
C ASN A 108 2.12 9.00 35.64
N SER A 109 1.26 9.27 34.67
CA SER A 109 1.38 8.77 33.30
C SER A 109 2.58 9.42 32.59
N LYS A 110 3.29 8.64 31.78
CA LYS A 110 4.39 9.10 30.91
C LYS A 110 4.02 8.81 29.47
N LEU A 111 3.35 9.75 28.84
CA LEU A 111 2.87 9.61 27.48
C LEU A 111 3.73 10.39 26.49
N PHE A 112 3.61 10.06 25.23
CA PHE A 112 4.20 10.85 24.14
C PHE A 112 3.30 10.90 22.93
N VAL A 113 3.53 11.92 22.08
CA VAL A 113 3.09 11.97 20.70
C VAL A 113 4.29 11.99 19.80
N THR A 114 4.26 11.24 18.71
CA THR A 114 5.29 11.25 17.68
C THR A 114 4.64 11.34 16.29
N THR A 115 5.37 11.91 15.32
CA THR A 115 4.97 12.03 13.92
C THR A 115 6.15 11.69 13.02
N GLY A 116 5.94 11.48 11.73
CA GLY A 116 6.99 11.18 10.75
C GLY A 116 7.94 12.35 10.44
N GLY A 117 7.52 13.60 10.68
CA GLY A 117 8.28 14.80 10.34
C GLY A 117 9.09 15.38 11.52
N LYS A 118 10.34 15.81 11.26
CA LYS A 118 11.32 16.11 12.33
C LYS A 118 11.11 17.43 13.09
N GLU A 119 10.72 18.50 12.46
CA GLU A 119 10.71 19.85 13.06
C GLU A 119 9.30 20.46 13.14
N GLN A 120 8.45 20.13 12.20
CA GLN A 120 7.06 20.61 12.18
C GLN A 120 6.23 20.04 13.33
N ALA A 121 6.49 18.79 13.74
CA ALA A 121 5.75 18.12 14.80
C ALA A 121 5.79 18.88 16.13
N ALA A 122 6.96 19.32 16.56
CA ALA A 122 7.12 20.02 17.82
C ALA A 122 6.46 21.40 17.80
N SER A 123 6.58 22.14 16.69
CA SER A 123 5.93 23.45 16.51
C SER A 123 4.42 23.34 16.49
N ILE A 124 3.88 22.43 15.67
CA ILE A 124 2.43 22.22 15.52
C ILE A 124 1.80 21.78 16.85
N THR A 125 2.47 20.86 17.58
CA THR A 125 1.87 20.37 18.83
C THR A 125 1.91 21.42 19.93
N LYS A 126 2.97 22.26 20.00
CA LYS A 126 3.01 23.38 20.93
C LYS A 126 1.86 24.36 20.65
N GLU A 127 1.65 24.71 19.38
CA GLU A 127 0.54 25.53 18.94
C GLU A 127 -0.81 24.92 19.37
N LYS A 128 -0.99 23.59 19.18
CA LYS A 128 -2.22 22.90 19.58
C LYS A 128 -2.42 22.84 21.09
N VAL A 129 -1.38 22.74 21.88
CA VAL A 129 -1.46 22.84 23.36
C VAL A 129 -1.92 24.25 23.78
N ASP A 130 -1.36 25.29 23.18
CA ASP A 130 -1.75 26.67 23.48
C ASP A 130 -3.20 26.94 23.02
N GLU A 131 -3.58 26.45 21.85
CA GLU A 131 -4.98 26.50 21.36
C GLU A 131 -5.93 25.82 22.32
N LEU A 132 -5.63 24.57 22.74
CA LEU A 132 -6.46 23.80 23.68
C LEU A 132 -6.58 24.50 25.05
N CYS A 133 -5.49 25.06 25.56
CA CYS A 133 -5.50 25.79 26.84
C CYS A 133 -6.34 27.08 26.76
N ASN A 134 -6.46 27.69 25.59
CA ASN A 134 -7.32 28.85 25.36
C ASN A 134 -8.79 28.45 25.24
N LEU A 135 -9.07 27.36 24.51
CA LEU A 135 -10.44 26.87 24.27
C LEU A 135 -11.02 26.14 25.48
N ILE A 136 -10.17 25.55 26.31
CA ILE A 136 -10.55 24.75 27.50
C ILE A 136 -9.83 25.36 28.73
N PRO A 137 -10.36 26.42 29.35
CA PRO A 137 -9.67 27.12 30.43
C PRO A 137 -9.27 26.25 31.62
N GLY A 138 -10.05 25.20 31.90
CA GLY A 138 -9.78 24.25 32.98
C GLY A 138 -8.47 23.49 32.83
N LEU A 139 -7.96 23.30 31.59
CA LEU A 139 -6.69 22.63 31.36
C LEU A 139 -5.51 23.37 32.00
N ASN A 140 -5.53 24.71 32.03
CA ASN A 140 -4.48 25.51 32.65
C ASN A 140 -4.33 25.21 34.15
N ASN A 141 -5.41 24.78 34.81
CA ASN A 141 -5.38 24.43 36.25
C ASN A 141 -4.65 23.11 36.50
N GLU A 142 -4.56 22.24 35.52
CA GLU A 142 -3.93 20.92 35.62
C GLU A 142 -2.43 20.95 35.27
N LEU A 143 -1.97 21.99 34.57
CA LEU A 143 -0.57 22.13 34.17
C LEU A 143 0.31 22.63 35.32
N ASP A 144 1.53 22.12 35.40
CA ASP A 144 2.56 22.61 36.35
C ASP A 144 3.25 23.85 35.75
N LEU A 145 2.62 25.00 35.99
CA LEU A 145 3.13 26.28 35.49
C LEU A 145 4.38 26.81 36.25
N THR A 146 4.74 26.20 37.40
CA THR A 146 5.91 26.60 38.18
C THR A 146 7.22 26.32 37.43
N ARG A 147 7.17 25.33 36.53
CA ARG A 147 8.29 24.92 35.68
C ARG A 147 8.16 25.38 34.23
N GLY A 148 7.15 26.23 33.94
CA GLY A 148 6.76 26.63 32.60
C GLY A 148 5.77 25.65 31.96
N LYS A 149 4.87 26.15 31.08
CA LYS A 149 3.89 25.30 30.37
C LYS A 149 4.55 24.18 29.60
N THR A 150 5.66 24.46 28.99
CA THR A 150 6.44 23.54 28.16
C THR A 150 7.92 23.73 28.43
N LYS A 151 8.63 22.63 28.63
CA LYS A 151 10.10 22.62 28.55
C LYS A 151 10.47 22.32 27.11
N THR A 152 11.17 23.23 26.48
CA THR A 152 11.69 23.07 25.12
C THR A 152 13.17 22.76 25.14
N ALA A 153 13.55 21.54 24.70
CA ALA A 153 14.89 21.27 24.20
C ALA A 153 14.77 21.07 22.67
N LYS A 154 15.86 21.26 21.95
CA LYS A 154 15.91 21.32 20.48
C LYS A 154 15.13 20.19 19.75
N ASP A 155 14.92 19.04 20.41
CA ASP A 155 14.32 17.83 19.86
C ASP A 155 13.21 17.20 20.73
N ASN A 156 12.86 17.83 21.85
CA ASN A 156 11.90 17.26 22.80
C ASN A 156 11.14 18.39 23.52
N ILE A 157 9.82 18.37 23.44
CA ILE A 157 8.94 19.26 24.19
C ILE A 157 8.25 18.42 25.26
N GLU A 158 8.35 18.84 26.51
CA GLU A 158 7.77 18.17 27.65
C GLU A 158 6.70 19.05 28.30
N ILE A 159 5.50 18.52 28.43
CA ILE A 159 4.36 19.16 29.13
C ILE A 159 4.19 18.47 30.46
N LEU A 160 4.26 19.23 31.53
CA LEU A 160 4.20 18.74 32.91
C LEU A 160 2.84 19.00 33.54
N PHE A 161 2.31 18.00 34.21
CA PHE A 161 1.05 18.08 34.95
C PHE A 161 1.29 18.05 36.46
N LYS A 162 0.44 18.74 37.23
CA LYS A 162 0.52 18.81 38.68
C LYS A 162 0.43 17.46 39.37
N ASN A 163 -0.23 16.49 38.75
CA ASN A 163 -0.40 15.13 39.26
C ASN A 163 0.78 14.19 38.95
N GLY A 164 1.92 14.73 38.53
CA GLY A 164 3.15 13.98 38.20
C GLY A 164 3.19 13.39 36.80
N SER A 165 2.13 13.52 36.01
CA SER A 165 2.09 13.05 34.62
C SER A 165 2.93 13.94 33.70
N LYS A 166 3.39 13.35 32.61
CA LYS A 166 4.20 14.00 31.59
C LYS A 166 3.71 13.60 30.19
N LEU A 167 3.62 14.57 29.31
CA LEU A 167 3.41 14.38 27.90
C LEU A 167 4.61 14.90 27.11
N ASP A 168 5.32 14.00 26.44
CA ASP A 168 6.47 14.35 25.60
C ASP A 168 6.01 14.43 24.14
N ILE A 169 6.55 15.42 23.44
CA ILE A 169 6.46 15.51 22.00
C ILE A 169 7.83 15.14 21.48
N MET A 170 7.94 13.98 20.84
CA MET A 170 9.22 13.48 20.37
C MET A 170 9.15 13.12 18.88
N ALA A 171 10.27 13.38 18.20
CA ALA A 171 10.46 12.85 16.85
C ALA A 171 10.86 11.37 16.90
N ALA A 172 10.43 10.59 15.90
CA ALA A 172 10.88 9.22 15.71
C ALA A 172 12.35 9.22 15.28
N ARG A 173 13.26 8.94 16.23
CA ARG A 173 14.73 8.97 16.02
C ARG A 173 15.43 7.95 16.90
N GLN A 174 16.64 7.52 16.49
CA GLN A 174 17.51 6.64 17.27
C GLN A 174 17.84 7.20 18.66
N SER A 175 17.96 8.53 18.81
CA SER A 175 18.19 9.20 20.11
C SER A 175 17.04 9.02 21.13
N SER A 176 15.90 8.51 20.71
CA SER A 176 14.78 8.16 21.58
C SER A 176 14.92 6.79 22.26
N ARG A 177 15.92 5.98 21.89
CA ARG A 177 16.23 4.71 22.58
C ARG A 177 16.49 4.95 24.06
N GLY A 178 16.00 4.04 24.91
CA GLY A 178 16.18 4.10 26.36
C GLY A 178 15.16 4.97 27.10
N LYS A 179 14.32 5.76 26.42
CA LYS A 179 13.18 6.42 27.07
C LYS A 179 12.17 5.37 27.51
N ARG A 180 11.50 5.66 28.65
CA ARG A 180 10.49 4.75 29.22
C ARG A 180 9.16 5.48 29.36
N LYS A 181 8.14 4.97 28.68
CA LYS A 181 6.80 5.53 28.58
C LYS A 181 5.72 4.52 28.95
N THR A 182 4.62 5.00 29.48
CA THR A 182 3.45 4.14 29.76
C THR A 182 2.61 3.88 28.51
N GLY A 183 2.68 4.78 27.53
CA GLY A 183 1.99 4.65 26.25
C GLY A 183 2.26 5.84 25.35
N GLY A 184 1.75 5.81 24.13
CA GLY A 184 1.94 6.90 23.19
C GLY A 184 0.97 6.89 22.02
N LEU A 185 1.03 7.99 21.26
CA LEU A 185 0.27 8.19 20.05
C LEU A 185 1.23 8.46 18.89
N ILE A 186 1.00 7.75 17.80
CA ILE A 186 1.73 7.88 16.56
C ILE A 186 0.79 8.57 15.56
N GLU A 187 1.06 9.85 15.30
CA GLU A 187 0.31 10.65 14.33
C GLU A 187 0.96 10.56 12.97
N GLU A 188 0.16 10.52 11.91
CA GLU A 188 0.59 10.30 10.53
C GLU A 188 1.53 9.09 10.41
N CYS A 189 1.09 7.93 10.96
CA CYS A 189 1.93 6.73 11.06
C CYS A 189 2.38 6.21 9.67
N ILE A 190 1.71 6.59 8.60
CA ILE A 190 2.14 6.29 7.23
C ILE A 190 3.48 6.92 6.87
N LEU A 191 3.86 8.03 7.51
CA LEU A 191 5.12 8.75 7.29
C LEU A 191 6.24 8.31 8.23
N VAL A 192 5.96 7.41 9.18
CA VAL A 192 6.94 6.94 10.15
C VAL A 192 7.70 5.74 9.59
N ASP A 193 9.03 5.78 9.67
CA ASP A 193 9.87 4.66 9.26
C ASP A 193 9.56 3.42 10.12
N GLN A 194 9.32 2.29 9.45
CA GLN A 194 8.93 1.03 10.08
C GLN A 194 9.99 0.52 11.07
N THR A 195 11.26 0.63 10.71
CA THR A 195 12.37 0.16 11.54
C THR A 195 12.46 1.00 12.81
N LEU A 196 12.37 2.33 12.69
CA LEU A 196 12.35 3.23 13.84
C LEU A 196 11.14 2.97 14.74
N LEU A 197 9.98 2.72 14.15
CA LEU A 197 8.79 2.43 14.95
C LEU A 197 8.94 1.13 15.75
N ASN A 198 9.36 0.04 15.09
CA ASN A 198 9.46 -1.28 15.71
C ASN A 198 10.65 -1.41 16.69
N GLU A 199 11.82 -0.83 16.36
CA GLU A 199 13.03 -1.01 17.16
C GLU A 199 13.24 0.07 18.22
N VAL A 200 12.62 1.23 18.06
CA VAL A 200 12.85 2.38 18.94
C VAL A 200 11.58 2.79 19.66
N ILE A 201 10.50 3.10 18.92
CA ILE A 201 9.30 3.72 19.51
C ILE A 201 8.47 2.71 20.31
N ILE A 202 8.09 1.57 19.72
CA ILE A 202 7.29 0.55 20.41
C ILE A 202 7.99 0.04 21.68
N PRO A 203 9.29 -0.28 21.68
CA PRO A 203 9.97 -0.71 22.90
C PRO A 203 10.01 0.34 24.03
N THR A 204 9.90 1.64 23.73
CA THR A 204 9.80 2.65 24.77
C THR A 204 8.51 2.56 25.57
N MET A 205 7.43 2.03 25.00
CA MET A 205 6.10 1.87 25.62
C MET A 205 5.98 0.60 26.47
N ASN A 206 7.02 0.26 27.21
CA ASN A 206 7.08 -0.99 27.98
C ASN A 206 7.17 -0.74 29.50
N VAL A 207 6.49 0.30 30.00
CA VAL A 207 6.51 0.61 31.43
C VAL A 207 5.08 0.82 31.92
N ASP A 208 4.73 0.10 32.98
CA ASP A 208 3.43 0.27 33.64
C ASP A 208 3.42 1.55 34.49
N ARG A 209 2.27 2.18 34.57
CA ARG A 209 2.04 3.37 35.35
C ARG A 209 2.13 3.04 36.85
N ARG A 210 2.96 3.78 37.58
CA ARG A 210 2.99 3.70 39.05
C ARG A 210 1.89 4.55 39.66
N LEU A 211 1.12 3.95 40.57
CA LEU A 211 0.17 4.69 41.39
C LEU A 211 0.92 5.60 42.39
N PRO A 212 0.24 6.60 43.01
CA PRO A 212 0.86 7.45 44.02
C PRO A 212 1.44 6.72 45.21
N ASP A 213 0.90 5.54 45.53
CA ASP A 213 1.39 4.64 46.59
C ASP A 213 2.57 3.76 46.16
N GLY A 214 3.02 3.89 44.90
CA GLY A 214 4.12 3.12 44.32
C GLY A 214 3.74 1.76 43.76
N THR A 215 2.49 1.32 43.86
CA THR A 215 1.97 0.06 43.33
C THR A 215 1.69 0.16 41.82
N PHE A 216 1.46 -0.99 41.17
CA PHE A 216 1.10 -1.09 39.76
C PHE A 216 -0.27 -1.78 39.62
N ARG A 217 -0.95 -1.46 38.52
CA ARG A 217 -2.10 -2.22 38.02
C ARG A 217 -1.82 -2.58 36.56
N GLU A 218 -1.48 -3.84 36.33
CA GLU A 218 -1.09 -4.33 34.99
C GLU A 218 -2.22 -4.21 33.97
N GLU A 219 -3.48 -4.34 34.41
CA GLU A 219 -4.66 -4.33 33.55
C GLU A 219 -5.14 -2.92 33.14
N GLU A 220 -4.47 -1.84 33.57
CA GLU A 220 -4.92 -0.51 33.18
C GLU A 220 -4.75 -0.28 31.68
N VAL A 221 -5.79 0.24 31.03
CA VAL A 221 -5.83 0.56 29.60
C VAL A 221 -4.68 1.45 29.14
N ILE A 222 -4.16 2.32 30.03
CA ILE A 222 -3.07 3.25 29.69
C ILE A 222 -1.71 2.58 29.58
N ASN A 223 -1.54 1.39 30.20
CA ASN A 223 -0.27 0.68 30.21
C ASN A 223 -0.02 0.04 28.85
N LYS A 224 1.17 0.30 28.29
CA LYS A 224 1.58 -0.19 26.95
C LYS A 224 0.63 0.25 25.82
N SER A 225 -0.09 1.35 26.07
CA SER A 225 -1.11 1.86 25.14
C SER A 225 -0.49 2.37 23.84
N GLN A 226 -1.03 1.94 22.72
CA GLN A 226 -0.61 2.34 21.37
C GLN A 226 -1.81 2.91 20.61
N ILE A 227 -1.71 4.17 20.22
CA ILE A 227 -2.74 4.89 19.47
C ILE A 227 -2.13 5.33 18.14
N TYR A 228 -2.76 4.99 17.04
CA TYR A 228 -2.35 5.35 15.70
C TYR A 228 -3.42 6.22 15.06
N ILE A 229 -3.02 7.36 14.49
CA ILE A 229 -3.90 8.24 13.72
C ILE A 229 -3.20 8.60 12.43
N THR A 230 -3.90 8.43 11.30
CA THR A 230 -3.34 8.73 9.98
C THR A 230 -4.43 9.04 8.94
N THR A 231 -4.06 9.60 7.82
CA THR A 231 -4.83 9.53 6.57
C THR A 231 -4.67 8.13 5.97
N ALA A 232 -5.58 7.73 5.09
CA ALA A 232 -5.40 6.50 4.33
C ALA A 232 -4.21 6.63 3.37
N GLY A 233 -3.58 5.52 3.09
CA GLY A 233 -2.45 5.42 2.20
C GLY A 233 -2.54 4.20 1.30
N TRP A 234 -1.46 3.44 1.23
CA TRP A 234 -1.29 2.29 0.37
C TRP A 234 -1.41 0.98 1.14
N LYS A 235 -2.11 -0.01 0.57
CA LYS A 235 -2.28 -1.34 1.21
C LYS A 235 -0.98 -2.12 1.37
N ASN A 236 0.04 -1.78 0.61
CA ASN A 236 1.39 -2.35 0.76
C ASN A 236 2.27 -1.59 1.76
N SER A 237 1.69 -0.73 2.59
CA SER A 237 2.40 0.03 3.62
C SER A 237 2.33 -0.63 4.99
N PHE A 238 3.38 -0.43 5.79
CA PHE A 238 3.38 -0.84 7.19
C PHE A 238 2.18 -0.28 8.00
N ALA A 239 1.72 0.93 7.67
CA ALA A 239 0.56 1.54 8.33
C ALA A 239 -0.72 0.74 8.09
N TYR A 240 -0.89 0.16 6.89
CA TYR A 240 -2.01 -0.73 6.59
C TYR A 240 -1.89 -2.08 7.31
N ASP A 241 -0.69 -2.67 7.35
CA ASP A 241 -0.46 -3.91 8.10
C ASP A 241 -0.80 -3.72 9.58
N LYS A 242 -0.43 -2.57 10.16
CA LYS A 242 -0.77 -2.21 11.53
C LYS A 242 -2.28 -2.03 11.73
N LEU A 243 -2.98 -1.42 10.78
CA LEU A 243 -4.44 -1.35 10.77
C LEU A 243 -5.07 -2.75 10.84
N ILE A 244 -4.64 -3.65 9.94
CA ILE A 244 -5.16 -5.02 9.88
C ILE A 244 -4.86 -5.78 11.18
N GLN A 245 -3.66 -5.62 11.73
CA GLN A 245 -3.28 -6.23 13.01
C GLN A 245 -4.22 -5.80 14.15
N ILE A 246 -4.49 -4.49 14.28
CA ILE A 246 -5.37 -3.96 15.33
C ILE A 246 -6.84 -4.34 15.07
N LEU A 247 -7.27 -4.41 13.80
CA LEU A 247 -8.61 -4.88 13.45
C LEU A 247 -8.81 -6.35 13.82
N ILE A 248 -7.84 -7.21 13.56
CA ILE A 248 -7.86 -8.62 14.00
C ILE A 248 -7.95 -8.68 15.53
N GLN A 249 -7.16 -7.87 16.22
CA GLN A 249 -7.19 -7.81 17.68
C GLN A 249 -8.56 -7.34 18.21
N GLN A 250 -9.20 -6.37 17.58
CA GLN A 250 -10.56 -5.95 17.90
C GLN A 250 -11.59 -7.08 17.74
N ILE A 251 -11.43 -7.92 16.71
CA ILE A 251 -12.32 -9.07 16.49
C ILE A 251 -12.13 -10.12 17.60
N ILE A 252 -10.88 -10.35 18.03
CA ILE A 252 -10.55 -11.33 19.06
C ILE A 252 -10.95 -10.82 20.46
N ASP A 253 -10.60 -9.58 20.78
CA ASP A 253 -10.91 -8.93 22.06
C ASP A 253 -11.37 -7.47 21.84
N PRO A 254 -12.69 -7.25 21.72
CA PRO A 254 -13.26 -5.92 21.51
C PRO A 254 -13.05 -4.94 22.67
N LYS A 255 -12.57 -5.40 23.83
CA LYS A 255 -12.27 -4.51 24.97
C LYS A 255 -10.86 -3.95 24.92
N GLU A 256 -9.95 -4.65 24.24
CA GLU A 256 -8.54 -4.26 24.15
C GLU A 256 -8.26 -3.31 22.97
N ALA A 257 -8.99 -3.47 21.84
CA ALA A 257 -8.66 -2.78 20.60
C ALA A 257 -9.89 -2.15 19.94
N VAL A 258 -9.67 -1.02 19.24
CA VAL A 258 -10.69 -0.33 18.45
C VAL A 258 -10.10 0.25 17.18
N VAL A 259 -10.84 0.10 16.08
CA VAL A 259 -10.55 0.73 14.78
C VAL A 259 -11.66 1.72 14.45
N LEU A 260 -11.28 2.92 14.05
CA LEU A 260 -12.17 4.02 13.69
C LEU A 260 -11.85 4.51 12.27
N GLY A 261 -12.89 4.91 11.56
CA GLY A 261 -12.78 5.53 10.25
C GLY A 261 -13.77 6.69 10.10
N GLY A 262 -13.56 7.51 9.10
CA GLY A 262 -14.45 8.61 8.77
C GLY A 262 -14.23 9.11 7.36
N SER A 263 -15.18 9.88 6.81
CA SER A 263 -15.05 10.50 5.49
C SER A 263 -15.25 12.01 5.57
N TRP A 264 -14.87 12.72 4.51
CA TRP A 264 -15.04 14.17 4.38
C TRP A 264 -16.49 14.65 4.59
N ARG A 265 -17.47 13.77 4.44
CA ARG A 265 -18.89 14.09 4.63
C ARG A 265 -19.19 14.55 6.06
N ILE A 266 -18.51 13.94 7.04
CA ILE A 266 -18.70 14.31 8.46
C ILE A 266 -18.22 15.74 8.75
N PRO A 267 -16.98 16.17 8.42
CA PRO A 267 -16.58 17.57 8.55
C PRO A 267 -17.47 18.56 7.79
N VAL A 268 -18.03 18.17 6.65
CA VAL A 268 -18.99 19.02 5.91
C VAL A 268 -20.31 19.17 6.67
N MET A 269 -20.84 18.07 7.22
CA MET A 269 -22.08 18.12 8.05
C MET A 269 -21.91 18.99 9.30
N GLU A 270 -20.72 18.97 9.89
CA GLU A 270 -20.40 19.76 11.08
C GLU A 270 -19.93 21.21 10.76
N GLY A 271 -19.89 21.59 9.49
CA GLY A 271 -19.50 22.92 9.06
C GLY A 271 -18.00 23.26 9.14
N LEU A 272 -17.15 22.26 9.39
CA LEU A 272 -15.69 22.39 9.43
C LEU A 272 -15.07 22.46 8.03
N LEU A 273 -15.74 21.91 7.04
CA LEU A 273 -15.31 21.86 5.66
C LEU A 273 -16.46 22.31 4.75
N LYS A 274 -16.17 23.21 3.81
CA LYS A 274 -17.17 23.67 2.84
C LYS A 274 -17.34 22.61 1.73
N LYS A 275 -18.59 22.28 1.38
CA LYS A 275 -18.89 21.37 0.28
C LYS A 275 -18.36 21.88 -1.07
N SER A 276 -18.44 23.19 -1.31
CA SER A 276 -17.89 23.83 -2.51
C SER A 276 -16.38 23.57 -2.67
N PHE A 277 -15.62 23.58 -1.58
CA PHE A 277 -14.19 23.25 -1.63
C PHE A 277 -13.92 21.83 -2.15
N ILE A 278 -14.76 20.86 -1.77
CA ILE A 278 -14.66 19.47 -2.29
C ILE A 278 -15.04 19.40 -3.77
N GLU A 279 -16.06 20.18 -4.18
CA GLU A 279 -16.48 20.26 -5.58
C GLU A 279 -15.39 20.90 -6.45
N ASP A 280 -14.76 21.96 -5.96
CA ASP A 280 -13.64 22.63 -6.62
C ASP A 280 -12.44 21.70 -6.79
N LEU A 281 -12.06 20.94 -5.74
CA LEU A 281 -10.97 19.95 -5.81
C LEU A 281 -11.19 18.86 -6.87
N LYS A 282 -12.44 18.43 -7.05
CA LYS A 282 -12.80 17.44 -8.08
C LYS A 282 -12.76 18.03 -9.49
N LEU A 283 -13.06 19.31 -9.64
CA LEU A 283 -13.07 20.00 -10.93
C LEU A 283 -11.66 20.43 -11.37
N ASP A 284 -10.79 20.78 -10.44
CA ASP A 284 -9.46 21.33 -10.70
C ASP A 284 -8.45 20.28 -11.23
N GLY A 285 -8.80 18.99 -11.22
CA GLY A 285 -7.93 17.91 -11.70
C GLY A 285 -6.65 17.70 -10.89
N THR A 286 -6.46 18.43 -9.80
CA THR A 286 -5.30 18.32 -8.89
C THR A 286 -5.26 16.97 -8.18
N TYR A 287 -6.42 16.39 -7.91
CA TYR A 287 -6.57 15.07 -7.32
C TYR A 287 -7.12 14.09 -8.35
N ASN A 288 -6.40 13.02 -8.61
CA ASN A 288 -7.00 11.85 -9.28
C ASN A 288 -7.94 11.11 -8.30
N ASP A 289 -8.80 10.24 -8.84
CA ASP A 289 -9.80 9.53 -8.02
C ASP A 289 -9.15 8.77 -6.85
N SER A 290 -8.01 8.13 -7.08
CA SER A 290 -7.31 7.35 -6.05
C SER A 290 -6.74 8.25 -4.94
N SER A 291 -6.14 9.40 -5.26
CA SER A 291 -5.63 10.34 -4.26
C SER A 291 -6.76 11.03 -3.49
N PHE A 292 -7.88 11.34 -4.16
CA PHE A 292 -9.06 11.88 -3.48
C PHE A 292 -9.65 10.87 -2.49
N SER A 293 -9.79 9.60 -2.90
CA SER A 293 -10.29 8.53 -2.03
C SER A 293 -9.42 8.36 -0.79
N ARG A 294 -8.09 8.40 -0.92
CA ARG A 294 -7.19 8.31 0.25
C ARG A 294 -7.32 9.51 1.18
N GLU A 295 -7.20 10.71 0.64
CA GLU A 295 -7.07 11.94 1.44
C GLU A 295 -8.40 12.42 2.04
N TYR A 296 -9.53 12.14 1.38
CA TYR A 296 -10.83 12.64 1.79
C TYR A 296 -11.87 11.56 2.12
N GLU A 297 -11.79 10.36 1.54
CA GLU A 297 -12.74 9.27 1.84
C GLU A 297 -12.17 8.24 2.82
N SER A 298 -10.89 8.35 3.17
CA SER A 298 -10.16 7.42 4.06
C SER A 298 -10.13 5.98 3.52
N GLU A 299 -10.11 5.84 2.20
CA GLU A 299 -10.03 4.55 1.52
C GLU A 299 -8.58 4.20 1.19
N TRP A 300 -8.14 3.04 1.64
CA TRP A 300 -6.79 2.55 1.37
C TRP A 300 -6.66 2.06 -0.06
N SER A 301 -5.70 2.61 -0.79
CA SER A 301 -5.42 2.23 -2.18
C SER A 301 -4.63 0.93 -2.27
N GLY A 302 -4.91 0.13 -3.32
CA GLY A 302 -4.18 -1.10 -3.61
C GLY A 302 -2.80 -0.88 -4.23
N ASP A 303 -2.57 0.30 -4.82
CA ASP A 303 -1.35 0.63 -5.55
C ASP A 303 -0.29 1.22 -4.61
N ALA A 304 1.00 1.02 -4.91
CA ALA A 304 2.10 1.72 -4.24
C ALA A 304 2.09 3.20 -4.63
N GLU A 305 2.67 4.05 -3.80
CA GLU A 305 2.92 5.44 -4.16
C GLU A 305 3.80 5.49 -5.40
N ASN A 306 3.34 6.17 -6.45
CA ASN A 306 3.99 6.20 -7.77
C ASN A 306 4.10 4.84 -8.49
N ALA A 307 3.29 3.83 -8.14
CA ALA A 307 3.24 2.60 -8.93
C ALA A 307 2.86 2.92 -10.38
N TYR A 308 3.69 2.43 -11.31
CA TYR A 308 3.47 2.64 -12.74
C TYR A 308 2.24 1.88 -13.27
N PHE A 309 1.92 0.75 -12.67
CA PHE A 309 0.78 -0.08 -13.04
C PHE A 309 -0.30 -0.09 -11.95
N SER A 310 -1.57 -0.10 -12.35
CA SER A 310 -2.71 -0.08 -11.44
C SER A 310 -3.18 -1.48 -11.07
N ALA A 311 -3.31 -1.75 -9.77
CA ALA A 311 -3.88 -3.00 -9.24
C ALA A 311 -5.31 -3.22 -9.74
N GLU A 312 -6.15 -2.19 -9.70
CA GLU A 312 -7.55 -2.27 -10.14
C GLU A 312 -7.65 -2.72 -11.60
N LYS A 313 -6.81 -2.11 -12.49
CA LYS A 313 -6.80 -2.48 -13.90
C LYS A 313 -6.30 -3.92 -14.12
N PHE A 314 -5.33 -4.38 -13.33
CA PHE A 314 -4.87 -5.77 -13.38
C PHE A 314 -5.98 -6.73 -12.93
N ASP A 315 -6.53 -6.51 -11.74
CA ASP A 315 -7.52 -7.39 -11.10
C ASP A 315 -8.81 -7.48 -11.90
N LYS A 316 -9.28 -6.38 -12.48
CA LYS A 316 -10.44 -6.36 -13.39
C LYS A 316 -10.28 -7.31 -14.59
N HIS A 317 -9.06 -7.60 -14.99
CA HIS A 317 -8.76 -8.44 -16.15
C HIS A 317 -8.28 -9.85 -15.79
N ARG A 318 -8.36 -10.25 -14.53
CA ARG A 318 -8.19 -11.63 -14.07
C ARG A 318 -9.46 -12.45 -14.35
N ILE A 319 -9.64 -12.86 -15.58
CA ILE A 319 -10.88 -13.50 -16.07
C ILE A 319 -10.68 -14.89 -16.70
N LEU A 320 -9.42 -15.31 -16.92
CA LEU A 320 -9.15 -16.63 -17.49
C LEU A 320 -9.33 -17.70 -16.42
N MET A 321 -10.24 -18.64 -16.70
CA MET A 321 -10.67 -19.65 -15.72
C MET A 321 -9.69 -20.80 -15.58
N GLN A 322 -8.95 -21.14 -16.64
CA GLN A 322 -8.05 -22.30 -16.68
C GLN A 322 -6.75 -21.91 -17.38
N PRO A 323 -5.61 -22.41 -16.87
CA PRO A 323 -4.33 -22.29 -17.55
C PRO A 323 -4.31 -23.19 -18.80
N GLU A 324 -3.46 -22.81 -19.76
CA GLU A 324 -3.13 -23.66 -20.90
C GLU A 324 -1.70 -24.18 -20.75
N TYR A 325 -1.50 -25.44 -21.06
CA TYR A 325 -0.18 -26.10 -20.98
C TYR A 325 0.34 -26.51 -22.37
N GLU A 326 -0.48 -26.32 -23.39
CA GLU A 326 -0.21 -26.64 -24.79
C GLU A 326 -1.14 -25.83 -25.71
N TYR A 327 -0.93 -25.97 -27.00
CA TYR A 327 -1.80 -25.36 -28.01
C TYR A 327 -3.25 -25.80 -27.85
N SER A 328 -4.15 -24.84 -27.66
CA SER A 328 -5.58 -25.11 -27.55
C SER A 328 -6.27 -25.13 -28.91
N ALA A 329 -6.76 -26.30 -29.33
CA ALA A 329 -7.53 -26.46 -30.55
C ALA A 329 -8.86 -25.67 -30.57
N LYS A 330 -9.36 -25.25 -29.39
CA LYS A 330 -10.55 -24.37 -29.23
C LYS A 330 -10.26 -22.90 -29.51
N SER A 331 -9.01 -22.54 -29.83
CA SER A 331 -8.62 -21.18 -30.16
C SER A 331 -9.24 -20.73 -31.49
N SER A 332 -9.46 -19.41 -31.64
CA SER A 332 -9.88 -18.86 -32.94
C SER A 332 -8.83 -19.20 -34.02
N LYS A 333 -9.28 -19.40 -35.26
CA LYS A 333 -8.42 -19.81 -36.39
C LYS A 333 -7.17 -18.95 -36.58
N ASN A 334 -7.19 -17.71 -36.11
CA ASN A 334 -6.09 -16.75 -36.27
C ASN A 334 -5.29 -16.49 -34.97
N ALA A 335 -5.60 -17.22 -33.87
CA ALA A 335 -4.86 -17.09 -32.64
C ALA A 335 -3.48 -17.77 -32.77
N TYR A 336 -2.48 -17.18 -32.15
CA TYR A 336 -1.13 -17.73 -32.09
C TYR A 336 -0.52 -17.51 -30.69
N TYR A 337 0.56 -18.23 -30.39
CA TYR A 337 1.26 -18.09 -29.13
C TYR A 337 2.62 -17.45 -29.33
N VAL A 338 2.99 -16.62 -28.36
CA VAL A 338 4.33 -16.05 -28.20
C VAL A 338 4.78 -16.42 -26.79
N ILE A 339 6.03 -16.82 -26.65
CA ILE A 339 6.60 -17.19 -25.37
C ILE A 339 7.70 -16.19 -25.02
N GLY A 340 7.48 -15.38 -23.99
CA GLY A 340 8.51 -14.47 -23.46
C GLY A 340 9.39 -15.20 -22.44
N VAL A 341 10.68 -14.93 -22.45
CA VAL A 341 11.68 -15.62 -21.62
C VAL A 341 12.63 -14.60 -20.98
N ASP A 342 12.72 -14.64 -19.67
CA ASP A 342 13.77 -13.98 -18.89
C ASP A 342 14.69 -15.07 -18.31
N VAL A 343 15.99 -14.97 -18.62
CA VAL A 343 16.95 -16.05 -18.40
C VAL A 343 17.70 -15.86 -17.11
N GLY A 344 17.53 -16.82 -16.18
CA GLY A 344 18.28 -16.94 -14.94
C GLY A 344 19.33 -18.04 -15.01
N ARG A 345 20.31 -17.97 -14.12
CA ARG A 345 21.32 -19.02 -13.89
C ARG A 345 21.85 -18.91 -12.46
N LYS A 346 22.20 -20.03 -11.86
CA LYS A 346 22.88 -20.19 -10.56
C LYS A 346 22.44 -19.17 -9.50
N GLY A 347 21.39 -19.52 -8.77
CA GLY A 347 20.77 -18.65 -7.76
C GLY A 347 19.73 -17.64 -8.31
N CYS A 348 19.42 -17.71 -9.62
CA CYS A 348 18.36 -16.94 -10.26
C CYS A 348 17.42 -17.88 -11.01
N THR A 349 16.14 -17.61 -10.94
CA THR A 349 15.08 -18.35 -11.63
C THR A 349 14.95 -17.87 -13.07
N SER A 350 14.84 -18.81 -14.02
CA SER A 350 14.39 -18.47 -15.40
C SER A 350 12.88 -18.46 -15.45
N GLU A 351 12.32 -17.40 -16.02
CA GLU A 351 10.87 -17.21 -16.12
C GLU A 351 10.41 -17.29 -17.57
N VAL A 352 9.38 -18.08 -17.80
CA VAL A 352 8.82 -18.32 -19.13
C VAL A 352 7.32 -18.04 -19.11
N CYS A 353 6.89 -17.14 -20.00
CA CYS A 353 5.53 -16.62 -20.07
C CYS A 353 4.89 -16.92 -21.43
N PRO A 354 4.09 -17.98 -21.58
CA PRO A 354 3.26 -18.20 -22.76
C PRO A 354 2.10 -17.21 -22.82
N ILE A 355 2.02 -16.48 -23.94
CA ILE A 355 1.00 -15.46 -24.23
C ILE A 355 0.25 -15.88 -25.49
N LYS A 356 -1.05 -16.10 -25.35
CA LYS A 356 -1.96 -16.34 -26.48
C LYS A 356 -2.43 -15.02 -27.04
N VAL A 357 -2.15 -14.78 -28.29
CA VAL A 357 -2.51 -13.56 -29.01
C VAL A 357 -3.68 -13.85 -29.94
N THR A 358 -4.79 -13.15 -29.74
CA THR A 358 -6.01 -13.28 -30.55
C THR A 358 -6.22 -11.97 -31.32
N PRO A 359 -5.91 -11.94 -32.63
CA PRO A 359 -6.15 -10.76 -33.46
C PRO A 359 -7.62 -10.36 -33.45
N GLN A 360 -7.87 -9.05 -33.49
CA GLN A 360 -9.21 -8.48 -33.57
C GLN A 360 -9.43 -7.87 -34.96
N THR A 361 -10.67 -7.83 -35.41
CA THR A 361 -11.06 -7.17 -36.66
C THR A 361 -10.71 -5.68 -36.66
N GLN A 362 -10.88 -5.03 -35.52
CA GLN A 362 -10.52 -3.63 -35.28
C GLN A 362 -9.73 -3.48 -33.98
N GLY A 363 -8.75 -2.60 -33.98
CA GLY A 363 -7.93 -2.30 -32.82
C GLY A 363 -6.80 -3.29 -32.55
N SER A 364 -6.27 -3.27 -31.34
CA SER A 364 -5.18 -4.11 -30.87
C SER A 364 -5.67 -5.53 -30.54
N ALA A 365 -4.83 -6.53 -30.77
CA ALA A 365 -5.12 -7.92 -30.42
C ALA A 365 -5.40 -8.09 -28.91
N VAL A 366 -6.15 -9.12 -28.53
CA VAL A 366 -6.26 -9.55 -27.13
C VAL A 366 -5.09 -10.48 -26.81
N LYS A 367 -4.39 -10.22 -25.70
CA LYS A 367 -3.27 -10.98 -25.19
C LYS A 367 -3.71 -11.69 -23.91
N SER A 368 -3.73 -13.01 -23.92
CA SER A 368 -4.06 -13.83 -22.75
C SER A 368 -2.79 -14.44 -22.19
N VAL A 369 -2.40 -14.06 -20.98
CA VAL A 369 -1.31 -14.72 -20.25
C VAL A 369 -1.87 -16.02 -19.71
N VAL A 370 -1.52 -17.12 -20.36
CA VAL A 370 -2.17 -18.41 -20.13
C VAL A 370 -1.47 -19.30 -19.12
N ASN A 371 -0.19 -19.05 -18.88
CA ASN A 371 0.60 -19.78 -17.89
C ASN A 371 1.90 -19.03 -17.57
N PHE A 372 2.63 -19.53 -16.54
CA PHE A 372 4.03 -19.24 -16.24
C PHE A 372 4.77 -20.52 -15.90
N PHE A 373 6.00 -20.65 -16.36
CA PHE A 373 6.93 -21.71 -15.95
C PHE A 373 8.16 -21.05 -15.36
N SER A 374 8.56 -21.52 -14.17
CA SER A 374 9.73 -21.04 -13.44
C SER A 374 10.69 -22.20 -13.26
N TRP A 375 11.94 -21.99 -13.64
CA TRP A 375 13.00 -23.01 -13.55
C TRP A 375 14.17 -22.49 -12.74
N ASP A 376 14.48 -23.17 -11.65
CA ASP A 376 15.57 -22.82 -10.76
C ASP A 376 16.84 -23.62 -11.13
N GLU A 377 17.99 -22.92 -11.13
CA GLU A 377 19.35 -23.50 -11.21
C GLU A 377 19.66 -24.38 -12.42
N ASP A 378 18.84 -24.41 -13.45
CA ASP A 378 19.07 -25.23 -14.65
C ASP A 378 20.27 -24.75 -15.48
N HIS A 379 21.01 -25.70 -16.05
CA HIS A 379 22.00 -25.40 -17.07
C HIS A 379 21.33 -24.88 -18.36
N PHE A 380 22.04 -24.06 -19.14
CA PHE A 380 21.48 -23.51 -20.38
C PHE A 380 21.08 -24.59 -21.39
N GLU A 381 21.76 -25.73 -21.40
CA GLU A 381 21.40 -26.87 -22.24
C GLU A 381 20.03 -27.42 -21.87
N ASP A 382 19.79 -27.68 -20.58
CA ASP A 382 18.50 -28.16 -20.06
C ASP A 382 17.39 -27.16 -20.34
N GLN A 383 17.66 -25.85 -20.14
CA GLN A 383 16.73 -24.79 -20.45
C GLN A 383 16.42 -24.73 -21.97
N ALA A 384 17.42 -24.90 -22.84
CA ALA A 384 17.22 -24.93 -24.28
C ALA A 384 16.32 -26.10 -24.70
N ILE A 385 16.53 -27.28 -24.16
CA ILE A 385 15.67 -28.46 -24.38
C ILE A 385 14.23 -28.16 -23.95
N LYS A 386 14.03 -27.67 -22.73
CA LYS A 386 12.70 -27.33 -22.19
C LYS A 386 11.99 -26.28 -23.04
N LEU A 387 12.70 -25.23 -23.48
CA LEU A 387 12.13 -24.17 -24.33
C LEU A 387 11.75 -24.68 -25.71
N LYS A 388 12.57 -25.50 -26.34
CA LYS A 388 12.24 -26.12 -27.64
C LYS A 388 11.00 -27.02 -27.50
N LYS A 389 10.92 -27.86 -26.46
CA LYS A 389 9.72 -28.68 -26.16
C LYS A 389 8.48 -27.81 -25.98
N LEU A 390 8.58 -26.71 -25.22
CA LEU A 390 7.46 -25.78 -25.04
C LEU A 390 7.05 -25.07 -26.34
N PHE A 391 8.02 -24.67 -27.17
CA PHE A 391 7.76 -24.04 -28.46
C PHE A 391 6.88 -24.94 -29.33
N TYR A 392 7.23 -26.21 -29.49
CA TYR A 392 6.43 -27.16 -30.25
C TYR A 392 5.10 -27.50 -29.60
N LYS A 393 5.07 -27.66 -28.27
CA LYS A 393 3.88 -27.97 -27.51
C LYS A 393 2.81 -26.88 -27.63
N PHE A 394 3.21 -25.62 -27.59
CA PHE A 394 2.31 -24.48 -27.81
C PHE A 394 2.12 -24.13 -29.29
N LYS A 395 2.85 -24.74 -30.23
CA LYS A 395 2.95 -24.30 -31.62
C LYS A 395 3.21 -22.80 -31.68
N ALA A 396 4.17 -22.37 -30.88
CA ALA A 396 4.47 -20.94 -30.71
C ALA A 396 5.01 -20.34 -32.01
N ARG A 397 4.65 -19.10 -32.26
CA ARG A 397 5.20 -18.34 -33.40
C ARG A 397 6.62 -17.88 -33.13
N ARG A 398 6.90 -17.49 -31.89
CA ARG A 398 8.21 -16.96 -31.45
C ARG A 398 8.49 -17.27 -29.99
N LEU A 399 9.76 -17.53 -29.72
CA LEU A 399 10.39 -17.36 -28.42
C LEU A 399 11.03 -15.98 -28.39
N VAL A 400 10.67 -15.18 -27.40
CA VAL A 400 11.20 -13.82 -27.23
C VAL A 400 12.12 -13.82 -26.04
N ILE A 401 13.41 -13.67 -26.27
CA ILE A 401 14.46 -13.87 -25.27
C ILE A 401 15.14 -12.53 -24.97
N ASP A 402 15.31 -12.18 -23.69
CA ASP A 402 16.22 -11.10 -23.31
C ASP A 402 17.65 -11.51 -23.66
N ALA A 403 18.22 -10.84 -24.64
CA ALA A 403 19.56 -11.10 -25.13
C ALA A 403 20.63 -10.23 -24.47
N ASN A 404 20.34 -9.62 -23.32
CA ASN A 404 21.33 -8.96 -22.48
C ASN A 404 21.97 -9.97 -21.51
N GLY A 405 23.28 -9.94 -21.38
CA GLY A 405 23.99 -10.74 -20.39
C GLY A 405 23.79 -12.26 -20.54
N LEU A 406 23.08 -12.90 -19.61
CA LEU A 406 22.90 -14.35 -19.53
C LEU A 406 22.11 -14.95 -20.71
N GLY A 407 21.19 -14.17 -21.30
CA GLY A 407 20.36 -14.64 -22.41
C GLY A 407 21.16 -15.01 -23.66
N ILE A 408 22.27 -14.35 -23.93
CA ILE A 408 23.16 -14.72 -25.04
C ILE A 408 23.70 -16.14 -24.85
N GLY A 409 24.07 -16.51 -23.62
CA GLY A 409 24.56 -17.87 -23.33
C GLY A 409 23.52 -18.95 -23.62
N LEU A 410 22.24 -18.70 -23.37
CA LEU A 410 21.15 -19.61 -23.72
C LEU A 410 20.98 -19.71 -25.25
N VAL A 411 21.05 -18.57 -25.97
CA VAL A 411 20.91 -18.54 -27.45
C VAL A 411 21.98 -19.38 -28.11
N ASP A 412 23.21 -19.46 -27.57
CA ASP A 412 24.29 -20.29 -28.13
C ASP A 412 23.94 -21.80 -28.09
N TYR A 413 23.09 -22.24 -27.17
CA TYR A 413 22.55 -23.60 -27.18
C TYR A 413 21.33 -23.74 -28.08
N MET A 414 20.45 -22.73 -28.11
CA MET A 414 19.24 -22.75 -28.93
C MET A 414 19.54 -22.86 -30.45
N VAL A 415 20.62 -22.24 -30.93
CA VAL A 415 21.02 -22.30 -32.34
C VAL A 415 21.69 -23.61 -32.77
N LYS A 416 21.81 -24.59 -31.85
CA LYS A 416 22.36 -25.93 -32.11
C LYS A 416 21.28 -26.99 -31.90
N SER A 417 21.40 -28.15 -32.55
CA SER A 417 20.58 -29.32 -32.22
C SER A 417 20.82 -29.75 -30.78
N GLN A 418 19.75 -30.19 -30.11
CA GLN A 418 19.79 -30.76 -28.78
C GLN A 418 19.15 -32.14 -28.80
N VAL A 419 19.62 -33.04 -27.94
CA VAL A 419 18.99 -34.33 -27.75
C VAL A 419 18.30 -34.35 -26.39
N ASP A 420 17.02 -34.62 -26.39
CA ASP A 420 16.26 -34.75 -25.13
C ASP A 420 16.75 -36.01 -24.40
N PRO A 421 17.33 -35.89 -23.20
CA PRO A 421 17.89 -37.05 -22.47
C PRO A 421 16.80 -38.03 -21.99
N GLU A 422 15.54 -37.59 -21.89
CA GLU A 422 14.44 -38.43 -21.42
C GLU A 422 13.83 -39.26 -22.56
N THR A 423 13.73 -38.71 -23.75
CA THR A 423 13.02 -39.34 -24.88
C THR A 423 13.97 -39.78 -26.01
N GLY A 424 15.19 -39.28 -26.05
CA GLY A 424 16.11 -39.45 -27.17
C GLY A 424 15.76 -38.68 -28.42
N GLU A 425 14.73 -37.81 -28.38
CA GLU A 425 14.29 -36.99 -29.50
C GLU A 425 15.35 -35.93 -29.84
N VAL A 426 15.61 -35.77 -31.14
CA VAL A 426 16.50 -34.73 -31.63
C VAL A 426 15.67 -33.46 -31.88
N LEU A 427 15.96 -32.42 -31.12
CA LEU A 427 15.33 -31.09 -31.25
C LEU A 427 16.20 -30.23 -32.20
N PRO A 428 15.66 -29.72 -33.33
CA PRO A 428 16.43 -29.00 -34.33
C PRO A 428 16.96 -27.66 -33.81
N PRO A 429 17.94 -27.05 -34.48
CA PRO A 429 18.42 -25.69 -34.23
C PRO A 429 17.29 -24.66 -34.45
N PHE A 430 17.30 -23.57 -33.67
CA PHE A 430 16.37 -22.47 -33.83
C PHE A 430 17.04 -21.24 -34.42
N GLY A 431 16.43 -20.65 -35.47
CA GLY A 431 16.91 -19.44 -36.13
C GLY A 431 16.44 -18.17 -35.39
N VAL A 432 17.19 -17.09 -35.62
CA VAL A 432 16.92 -15.76 -35.07
C VAL A 432 16.31 -14.87 -36.16
N GLU A 433 15.09 -14.35 -35.93
CA GLU A 433 14.36 -13.47 -36.87
C GLU A 433 15.08 -12.13 -37.10
N ASN A 434 15.53 -11.51 -36.01
CA ASN A 434 16.11 -10.16 -36.01
C ASN A 434 17.66 -10.15 -35.94
N ASP A 435 18.30 -11.12 -36.61
CA ASP A 435 19.76 -11.20 -36.76
C ASP A 435 20.26 -10.21 -37.84
N GLU A 436 20.22 -8.90 -37.52
CA GLU A 436 20.59 -7.83 -38.44
C GLU A 436 22.08 -7.93 -38.86
N ASP A 437 22.95 -8.25 -37.91
CA ASP A 437 24.41 -8.38 -38.13
C ASP A 437 24.79 -9.70 -38.81
N GLY A 438 23.86 -10.62 -38.94
CA GLY A 438 24.10 -11.95 -39.54
C GLY A 438 24.99 -12.86 -38.69
N PHE A 439 25.14 -12.56 -37.40
CA PHE A 439 26.03 -13.32 -36.51
C PHE A 439 25.64 -14.80 -36.38
N TYR A 440 24.33 -15.09 -36.36
CA TYR A 440 23.79 -16.43 -36.23
C TYR A 440 23.63 -17.16 -37.57
N LYS A 441 23.81 -16.49 -38.71
CA LYS A 441 23.71 -17.10 -40.05
C LYS A 441 24.65 -18.28 -40.25
N LYS A 442 25.83 -18.28 -39.59
CA LYS A 442 26.81 -19.36 -39.65
C LYS A 442 26.33 -20.70 -39.04
N TYR A 443 25.27 -20.66 -38.22
CA TYR A 443 24.68 -21.86 -37.62
C TYR A 443 23.49 -22.41 -38.39
N ARG A 444 23.14 -21.81 -39.55
CA ARG A 444 22.01 -22.29 -40.36
C ARG A 444 22.27 -23.68 -40.89
N THR A 445 21.31 -24.56 -40.64
CA THR A 445 21.25 -25.94 -41.11
C THR A 445 19.93 -26.15 -41.86
N PRO A 446 19.81 -27.14 -42.78
CA PRO A 446 18.57 -27.40 -43.52
C PRO A 446 17.38 -27.78 -42.66
N ASP A 447 17.62 -28.32 -41.48
CA ASP A 447 16.61 -28.74 -40.49
C ASP A 447 16.29 -27.67 -39.42
N MET A 448 16.87 -26.46 -39.58
CA MET A 448 16.65 -25.36 -38.64
C MET A 448 15.20 -24.86 -38.69
N GLU A 449 14.59 -24.68 -37.52
CA GLU A 449 13.33 -23.96 -37.38
C GLU A 449 13.59 -22.47 -37.62
N GLU A 450 13.28 -22.02 -38.85
CA GLU A 450 13.56 -20.65 -39.28
C GLU A 450 12.75 -19.66 -38.45
N ASP A 451 13.39 -18.53 -38.07
CA ASP A 451 12.74 -17.42 -37.36
C ASP A 451 12.04 -17.80 -36.05
N ALA A 452 12.47 -18.87 -35.37
CA ALA A 452 11.84 -19.31 -34.12
C ALA A 452 12.08 -18.35 -32.96
N MET A 453 13.21 -17.62 -32.96
CA MET A 453 13.59 -16.71 -31.88
C MET A 453 13.56 -15.24 -32.32
N TYR A 454 13.17 -14.38 -31.36
CA TYR A 454 13.32 -12.92 -31.43
C TYR A 454 14.12 -12.45 -30.22
N LEU A 455 15.24 -11.76 -30.45
CA LEU A 455 16.15 -11.33 -29.40
C LEU A 455 15.89 -9.87 -29.04
N VAL A 456 15.58 -9.61 -27.76
CA VAL A 456 15.42 -8.26 -27.24
C VAL A 456 16.75 -7.80 -26.64
N LYS A 457 17.40 -6.84 -27.29
CA LYS A 457 18.58 -6.14 -26.74
C LYS A 457 18.07 -4.88 -26.03
N ALA A 458 17.62 -5.05 -24.78
CA ALA A 458 16.97 -4.00 -24.02
C ALA A 458 17.92 -2.81 -23.78
N ASN A 459 17.41 -1.62 -24.10
CA ASN A 459 18.02 -0.33 -23.79
C ASN A 459 16.92 0.64 -23.33
N ALA A 460 17.28 1.84 -22.85
CA ALA A 460 16.31 2.77 -22.29
C ALA A 460 15.15 3.14 -23.23
N PRO A 461 15.34 3.42 -24.54
CA PRO A 461 14.24 3.63 -25.48
C PRO A 461 13.35 2.40 -25.67
N ILE A 462 13.91 1.20 -25.84
CA ILE A 462 13.15 -0.05 -26.01
C ILE A 462 12.32 -0.33 -24.76
N ASN A 463 12.92 -0.18 -23.57
CA ASN A 463 12.22 -0.37 -22.30
C ASN A 463 11.08 0.64 -22.14
N THR A 464 11.31 1.92 -22.45
CA THR A 464 10.25 2.95 -22.43
C THR A 464 9.08 2.58 -23.34
N GLU A 465 9.37 2.10 -24.54
CA GLU A 465 8.36 1.68 -25.50
C GLU A 465 7.58 0.45 -25.00
N ALA A 466 8.28 -0.52 -24.41
CA ALA A 466 7.68 -1.74 -23.85
C ALA A 466 6.81 -1.41 -22.63
N HIS A 467 7.32 -0.63 -21.66
CA HIS A 467 6.60 -0.20 -20.46
C HIS A 467 5.30 0.54 -20.83
N THR A 468 5.38 1.52 -21.72
CA THR A 468 4.24 2.31 -22.19
C THR A 468 3.21 1.44 -22.91
N TYR A 469 3.67 0.46 -23.71
CA TYR A 469 2.77 -0.46 -24.38
C TYR A 469 2.00 -1.33 -23.39
N VAL A 470 2.70 -1.95 -22.43
CA VAL A 470 2.05 -2.76 -21.37
C VAL A 470 1.01 -1.95 -20.61
N GLN A 471 1.37 -0.73 -20.16
CA GLN A 471 0.47 0.16 -19.43
C GLN A 471 -0.80 0.50 -20.25
N THR A 472 -0.61 0.85 -21.54
CA THR A 472 -1.71 1.18 -22.45
C THR A 472 -2.63 -0.03 -22.69
N GLN A 473 -2.05 -1.22 -22.92
CA GLN A 473 -2.81 -2.43 -23.19
C GLN A 473 -3.56 -2.92 -21.94
N LEU A 474 -2.96 -2.78 -20.76
CA LEU A 474 -3.61 -3.06 -19.48
C LEU A 474 -4.77 -2.08 -19.25
N GLY A 475 -4.54 -0.77 -19.45
CA GLY A 475 -5.56 0.27 -19.33
C GLY A 475 -6.76 0.08 -20.28
N SER A 476 -6.52 -0.38 -21.50
CA SER A 476 -7.56 -0.65 -22.50
C SER A 476 -8.20 -2.05 -22.40
N GLY A 477 -7.83 -2.85 -21.41
CA GLY A 477 -8.37 -4.20 -21.18
C GLY A 477 -8.00 -5.22 -22.24
N LYS A 478 -6.88 -5.01 -22.94
CA LYS A 478 -6.42 -5.91 -24.00
C LYS A 478 -5.49 -7.02 -23.48
N ILE A 479 -5.16 -7.02 -22.20
CA ILE A 479 -4.43 -8.10 -21.53
C ILE A 479 -5.40 -8.83 -20.61
N LYS A 480 -5.33 -10.16 -20.60
CA LYS A 480 -6.16 -11.03 -19.75
C LYS A 480 -5.26 -11.96 -18.95
N PHE A 481 -5.65 -12.19 -17.70
CA PHE A 481 -4.88 -13.00 -16.74
C PHE A 481 -5.76 -14.11 -16.15
N LEU A 482 -5.12 -15.11 -15.56
CA LEU A 482 -5.78 -16.13 -14.77
C LEU A 482 -6.48 -15.51 -13.56
N ILE A 483 -7.63 -16.07 -13.16
CA ILE A 483 -8.37 -15.66 -11.96
C ILE A 483 -7.46 -15.76 -10.71
N ASP A 484 -7.93 -15.14 -9.63
CA ASP A 484 -7.24 -15.20 -8.35
C ASP A 484 -7.14 -16.64 -7.81
N GLU A 485 -6.03 -16.97 -7.15
CA GLU A 485 -5.76 -18.32 -6.64
C GLU A 485 -6.78 -18.78 -5.60
N ASN A 486 -7.32 -17.86 -4.78
CA ASN A 486 -8.37 -18.20 -3.83
C ASN A 486 -9.70 -18.53 -4.55
N GLN A 487 -10.01 -17.79 -5.63
CA GLN A 487 -11.16 -18.09 -6.49
C GLN A 487 -10.96 -19.43 -7.19
N ALA A 488 -9.76 -19.72 -7.71
CA ALA A 488 -9.43 -20.98 -8.33
C ALA A 488 -9.54 -22.15 -7.33
N LYS A 489 -9.01 -21.98 -6.13
CA LYS A 489 -9.10 -22.94 -5.02
C LYS A 489 -10.56 -23.18 -4.61
N ALA A 490 -11.34 -22.13 -4.42
CA ALA A 490 -12.76 -22.24 -4.08
C ALA A 490 -13.52 -23.07 -5.14
N LYS A 491 -13.28 -22.78 -6.44
CA LYS A 491 -13.89 -23.56 -7.55
C LYS A 491 -13.40 -25.00 -7.58
N LEU A 492 -12.11 -25.25 -7.39
CA LEU A 492 -11.56 -26.60 -7.34
C LEU A 492 -12.26 -27.43 -6.25
N MET A 493 -12.42 -26.85 -5.06
CA MET A 493 -13.03 -27.51 -3.91
C MET A 493 -14.54 -27.82 -4.08
N THR A 494 -15.22 -27.20 -5.04
CA THR A 494 -16.60 -27.57 -5.39
C THR A 494 -16.67 -28.85 -6.23
N THR A 495 -15.55 -29.33 -6.77
CA THR A 495 -15.50 -30.53 -7.63
C THR A 495 -15.10 -31.77 -6.82
N LYS A 496 -15.67 -32.92 -7.18
CA LYS A 496 -15.28 -34.22 -6.59
C LYS A 496 -13.77 -34.49 -6.76
N MET A 497 -13.21 -34.13 -7.91
CA MET A 497 -11.77 -34.28 -8.20
C MET A 497 -10.93 -33.42 -7.24
N GLY A 498 -11.27 -32.16 -7.03
CA GLY A 498 -10.51 -31.26 -6.14
C GLY A 498 -10.57 -31.68 -4.67
N GLN A 499 -11.72 -32.21 -4.23
CA GLN A 499 -11.87 -32.75 -2.88
C GLN A 499 -11.02 -34.01 -2.66
N ALA A 500 -10.84 -34.85 -3.69
CA ALA A 500 -10.04 -36.08 -3.64
C ALA A 500 -8.52 -35.85 -3.84
N MET A 501 -8.09 -34.66 -4.28
CA MET A 501 -6.68 -34.32 -4.47
C MET A 501 -5.92 -34.27 -3.15
N ASP A 502 -4.73 -34.85 -3.12
CA ASP A 502 -3.75 -34.60 -2.04
C ASP A 502 -3.22 -33.16 -2.07
N ALA A 503 -2.46 -32.78 -1.03
CA ALA A 503 -1.96 -31.42 -0.90
C ALA A 503 -1.00 -31.03 -2.03
N THR A 504 -0.15 -31.97 -2.49
CA THR A 504 0.85 -31.73 -3.55
C THR A 504 0.16 -31.49 -4.89
N LYS A 505 -0.74 -32.38 -5.30
CA LYS A 505 -1.50 -32.23 -6.56
C LYS A 505 -2.34 -30.96 -6.58
N ARG A 506 -2.86 -30.56 -5.40
CA ARG A 506 -3.61 -29.30 -5.26
C ARG A 506 -2.70 -28.10 -5.42
N ALA A 507 -1.48 -28.14 -4.86
CA ALA A 507 -0.49 -27.09 -5.04
C ALA A 507 -0.09 -26.96 -6.52
N ASP A 508 0.18 -28.08 -7.20
CA ASP A 508 0.51 -28.10 -8.63
C ASP A 508 -0.61 -27.53 -9.49
N TYR A 509 -1.87 -27.87 -9.18
CA TYR A 509 -3.02 -27.31 -9.89
C TYR A 509 -3.15 -25.80 -9.73
N LEU A 510 -2.84 -25.28 -8.53
CA LEU A 510 -2.95 -23.85 -8.21
C LEU A 510 -1.73 -23.05 -8.65
N MET A 511 -0.61 -23.71 -8.98
CA MET A 511 0.65 -23.04 -9.31
C MET A 511 0.51 -21.94 -10.38
N PRO A 512 -0.15 -22.11 -11.54
CA PRO A 512 -0.29 -21.06 -12.54
C PRO A 512 -1.03 -19.81 -12.03
N TYR A 513 -2.00 -19.99 -11.15
CA TYR A 513 -2.75 -18.89 -10.54
C TYR A 513 -1.88 -18.12 -9.54
N THR A 514 -1.12 -18.85 -8.72
CA THR A 514 -0.13 -18.28 -7.78
C THR A 514 0.95 -17.51 -8.53
N GLN A 515 1.48 -18.07 -9.63
CA GLN A 515 2.46 -17.39 -10.48
C GLN A 515 1.92 -16.09 -11.08
N THR A 516 0.63 -16.08 -11.44
CA THR A 516 -0.06 -14.86 -11.91
C THR A 516 -0.19 -13.81 -10.79
N THR A 517 -0.44 -14.24 -9.55
CA THR A 517 -0.45 -13.33 -8.39
C THR A 517 0.94 -12.76 -8.11
N ILE A 518 1.99 -13.56 -8.24
CA ILE A 518 3.39 -13.06 -8.13
C ILE A 518 3.70 -12.02 -9.23
N LEU A 519 3.26 -12.24 -10.48
CA LEU A 519 3.38 -11.22 -11.53
C LEU A 519 2.68 -9.91 -11.13
N ARG A 520 1.48 -9.99 -10.56
CA ARG A 520 0.76 -8.81 -10.05
C ARG A 520 1.59 -8.05 -9.01
N GLU A 521 2.15 -8.75 -8.04
CA GLU A 521 3.00 -8.14 -7.01
C GLU A 521 4.25 -7.49 -7.62
N GLN A 522 4.88 -8.13 -8.60
CA GLN A 522 6.02 -7.56 -9.31
C GLN A 522 5.64 -6.28 -10.05
N LEU A 523 4.50 -6.26 -10.77
CA LEU A 523 3.99 -5.08 -11.46
C LEU A 523 3.74 -3.91 -10.48
N LEU A 524 3.09 -4.18 -9.35
CA LEU A 524 2.77 -3.15 -8.36
C LEU A 524 3.99 -2.62 -7.59
N ASN A 525 5.08 -3.40 -7.58
CA ASN A 525 6.35 -3.00 -6.98
C ASN A 525 7.19 -2.08 -7.89
N LEU A 526 6.76 -1.87 -9.15
CA LEU A 526 7.47 -1.02 -10.10
C LEU A 526 6.98 0.43 -10.00
N VAL A 527 7.91 1.33 -9.71
CA VAL A 527 7.68 2.77 -9.64
C VAL A 527 8.39 3.46 -10.78
N GLU A 528 7.78 4.52 -11.29
CA GLU A 528 8.33 5.33 -12.38
C GLU A 528 9.40 6.28 -11.84
N GLU A 529 10.55 6.28 -12.51
CA GLU A 529 11.59 7.29 -12.34
C GLU A 529 11.88 7.87 -13.73
N ASN A 530 11.67 9.17 -13.87
CA ASN A 530 11.88 9.85 -15.14
C ASN A 530 13.36 10.28 -15.27
N GLU A 531 14.05 9.76 -16.28
CA GLU A 531 15.35 10.27 -16.73
C GLU A 531 15.21 10.91 -18.11
N GLY A 532 14.95 12.20 -18.14
CA GLY A 532 14.76 12.94 -19.40
C GLY A 532 13.52 12.47 -20.15
N VAL A 533 13.71 11.89 -21.35
CA VAL A 533 12.62 11.42 -22.22
C VAL A 533 12.24 9.95 -21.95
N ASN A 534 13.05 9.23 -21.19
CA ASN A 534 12.89 7.80 -20.97
C ASN A 534 12.17 7.51 -19.63
N VAL A 535 11.25 6.56 -19.67
CA VAL A 535 10.61 5.99 -18.49
C VAL A 535 11.43 4.82 -17.98
N ILE A 536 11.97 4.94 -16.78
CA ILE A 536 12.71 3.88 -16.11
C ILE A 536 11.84 3.34 -14.97
N LEU A 537 11.65 2.02 -14.94
CA LEU A 537 10.93 1.36 -13.85
C LEU A 537 11.91 0.78 -12.84
N LYS A 538 11.85 1.27 -11.60
CA LYS A 538 12.62 0.74 -10.47
C LYS A 538 11.72 -0.03 -9.51
N GLN A 539 12.32 -1.01 -8.84
CA GLN A 539 11.65 -1.76 -7.78
C GLN A 539 11.57 -0.90 -6.51
N SER A 540 10.37 -0.63 -6.01
CA SER A 540 10.14 0.05 -4.73
C SER A 540 10.74 -0.78 -3.58
N THR A 541 10.57 -2.09 -3.63
CA THR A 541 11.14 -3.05 -2.67
C THR A 541 12.06 -4.02 -3.40
N ARG A 542 13.35 -4.01 -3.07
CA ARG A 542 14.38 -4.82 -3.74
C ARG A 542 14.22 -6.33 -3.55
N SER A 543 13.54 -6.78 -2.49
CA SER A 543 13.28 -8.21 -2.24
C SER A 543 12.25 -8.80 -3.21
N ILE A 544 11.38 -7.99 -3.81
CA ILE A 544 10.44 -8.43 -4.84
C ILE A 544 11.14 -8.33 -6.18
N LYS A 545 11.50 -9.48 -6.76
CA LYS A 545 12.14 -9.57 -8.07
C LYS A 545 11.21 -9.06 -9.18
N LYS A 546 11.73 -8.86 -10.40
CA LYS A 546 10.95 -8.44 -11.57
C LYS A 546 11.02 -9.41 -12.75
N ASP A 547 11.55 -10.61 -12.54
CA ASP A 547 11.89 -11.56 -13.59
C ASP A 547 10.63 -12.02 -14.39
N LYS A 548 9.49 -12.27 -13.71
CA LYS A 548 8.22 -12.57 -14.39
C LYS A 548 7.69 -11.40 -15.21
N PHE A 549 7.86 -10.18 -14.69
CA PHE A 549 7.49 -8.97 -15.41
C PHE A 549 8.34 -8.83 -16.68
N SER A 550 9.65 -9.06 -16.61
CA SER A 550 10.55 -9.00 -17.78
C SER A 550 10.15 -10.01 -18.86
N ALA A 551 9.93 -11.28 -18.48
CA ALA A 551 9.46 -12.30 -19.41
C ALA A 551 8.12 -11.94 -20.07
N PHE A 552 7.17 -11.46 -19.29
CA PHE A 552 5.86 -11.01 -19.76
C PHE A 552 5.98 -9.79 -20.69
N GLU A 553 6.73 -8.79 -20.30
CA GLU A 553 6.87 -7.53 -21.02
C GLU A 553 7.52 -7.71 -22.39
N TYR A 554 8.62 -8.47 -22.46
CA TYR A 554 9.31 -8.70 -23.73
C TYR A 554 8.49 -9.53 -24.70
N GLY A 555 7.71 -10.49 -24.20
CA GLY A 555 6.74 -11.20 -25.02
C GLY A 555 5.70 -10.24 -25.63
N LEU A 556 5.21 -9.27 -24.86
CA LEU A 556 4.29 -8.23 -25.34
C LEU A 556 4.95 -7.23 -26.27
N TYR A 557 6.22 -6.89 -26.05
CA TYR A 557 6.98 -6.02 -26.94
C TYR A 557 7.06 -6.58 -28.37
N TYR A 558 7.32 -7.89 -28.51
CA TYR A 558 7.28 -8.54 -29.82
C TYR A 558 5.89 -8.44 -30.47
N VAL A 559 4.82 -8.67 -29.70
CA VAL A 559 3.44 -8.52 -30.23
C VAL A 559 3.20 -7.11 -30.75
N LYS A 560 3.72 -6.08 -30.06
CA LYS A 560 3.67 -4.69 -30.51
C LYS A 560 4.38 -4.49 -31.85
N GLN A 561 5.60 -5.03 -31.99
CA GLN A 561 6.36 -4.93 -33.26
C GLN A 561 5.58 -5.55 -34.43
N GLU A 562 4.91 -6.70 -34.20
CA GLU A 562 4.05 -7.35 -35.20
C GLU A 562 2.81 -6.50 -35.56
N GLU A 563 2.13 -5.93 -34.56
CA GLU A 563 1.01 -5.02 -34.77
C GLU A 563 1.41 -3.79 -35.61
N ASP A 564 2.57 -3.23 -35.33
CA ASP A 564 3.09 -2.05 -36.05
C ASP A 564 3.54 -2.40 -37.49
N ARG A 565 4.15 -3.56 -37.70
CA ARG A 565 4.42 -4.11 -39.03
C ARG A 565 3.14 -4.26 -39.85
N GLY A 566 2.08 -4.77 -39.24
CA GLY A 566 0.77 -4.92 -39.87
C GLY A 566 0.13 -3.59 -40.29
N LYS A 567 0.23 -2.57 -39.40
CA LYS A 567 -0.25 -1.21 -39.71
C LYS A 567 0.52 -0.55 -40.86
N ARG A 568 1.84 -0.73 -40.91
CA ARG A 568 2.69 -0.20 -42.03
C ARG A 568 2.35 -0.84 -43.38
N LYS A 569 2.09 -2.16 -43.42
CA LYS A 569 1.67 -2.85 -44.63
C LYS A 569 0.30 -2.34 -45.11
N LYS A 570 -0.68 -2.14 -44.24
CA LYS A 570 -2.00 -1.57 -44.58
C LYS A 570 -1.88 -0.15 -45.15
N LYS A 571 -1.06 0.73 -44.52
CA LYS A 571 -0.85 2.10 -45.03
C LYS A 571 -0.21 2.13 -46.42
N ARG A 572 0.74 1.23 -46.73
CA ARG A 572 1.33 1.11 -48.05
C ARG A 572 0.32 0.64 -49.11
N SER A 573 -0.55 -0.31 -48.79
CA SER A 573 -1.62 -0.81 -49.65
C SER A 573 -2.63 0.30 -50.00
N ILE A 574 -3.07 1.11 -49.01
CA ILE A 574 -3.99 2.23 -49.24
C ILE A 574 -3.36 3.33 -50.10
N LYS A 575 -2.05 3.66 -49.91
CA LYS A 575 -1.35 4.61 -50.76
C LYS A 575 -1.24 4.11 -52.23
N GLY A 576 -1.05 2.80 -52.45
CA GLY A 576 -1.04 2.20 -53.76
C GLY A 576 -2.40 2.31 -54.46
N LEU A 577 -3.50 2.11 -53.76
CA LEU A 577 -4.88 2.29 -54.25
C LEU A 577 -5.19 3.75 -54.61
N MET A 578 -4.76 4.71 -53.78
CA MET A 578 -4.94 6.15 -54.08
C MET A 578 -4.14 6.63 -55.30
N LEU A 579 -2.96 6.07 -55.53
CA LEU A 579 -2.15 6.39 -56.73
C LEU A 579 -2.75 5.83 -58.02
N TYR A 580 -3.50 4.71 -57.94
CA TYR A 580 -4.19 4.14 -59.09
C TYR A 580 -5.50 4.89 -59.42
N SER A 581 -6.23 5.43 -58.44
CA SER A 581 -7.45 6.20 -58.69
C SER A 581 -7.20 7.60 -59.23
N GLY A 582 -5.98 8.15 -59.10
CA GLY A 582 -5.60 9.47 -59.59
C GLY A 582 -5.18 9.53 -61.08
N LYS A 583 -4.99 8.39 -61.77
CA LYS A 583 -4.52 8.37 -63.15
C LYS A 583 -5.60 8.28 -64.25
N ASN A 584 -6.89 8.22 -63.85
CA ASN A 584 -7.99 8.10 -64.83
C ASN A 584 -8.85 9.37 -65.01
N LYS A 585 -8.31 10.56 -64.78
CA LYS A 585 -8.95 11.81 -65.19
C LYS A 585 -7.97 12.63 -66.06
N GLY A 586 -7.93 12.33 -67.31
CA GLY A 586 -7.17 13.14 -68.28
C GLY A 586 -6.97 12.50 -69.62
N LYS A 587 -8.07 12.20 -70.32
CA LYS A 587 -8.13 12.14 -71.79
C LYS A 587 -9.62 12.06 -72.17
N ASN A 588 -10.19 13.20 -72.41
CA ASN A 588 -11.19 13.49 -73.41
C ASN A 588 -11.53 14.98 -73.32
N MET A 589 -10.93 15.73 -74.16
CA MET A 589 -11.25 16.82 -75.03
C MET A 589 -10.00 17.67 -75.28
#